data_08b669137cfd2837812fddce44564745
#
_entry.id   08b669137cfd2837812fddce44564745
#
_cell.length_a   1.000
_cell.length_b   1.000
_cell.length_c   1.000
_cell.angle_alpha   90.00
_cell.angle_beta   90.00
_cell.angle_gamma   90.00
#
_symmetry.space_group_name_H-M   'P 1'
#
loop_
_entity.id
_entity.type
_entity.pdbx_description
1 polymer ?
#
loop_
_entity_poly.entity_id
_entity_poly.type
_entity_poly.pdbx_seq_one_letter_code
_entity_poly.pdbx_strand_id
1 'polypeptide(L)'
;MPYDRVMWRELVERLYPEHGFRPGATEEAISEAERRLGIPLPADLRGILEESDGVVGPYGLGLVWPVSRILEDNLSFRSNPDFRELYMPFDPLLFFGDAGNGDQFAFRLVSVLWDKDIFTWDHENDSRSWVAPSLSHYLEWWADGRITL
;
A
#
# COMPACT_ATOMS: atom_id res chain seq x y z
N MET A 1 -15.22 -9.85 16.20
CA MET A 1 -14.88 -11.27 16.19
C MET A 1 -13.75 -11.56 15.21
N PRO A 2 -12.81 -12.37 15.64
CA PRO A 2 -11.67 -12.67 14.78
C PRO A 2 -12.02 -13.39 13.48
N TYR A 3 -13.20 -13.95 13.33
CA TYR A 3 -13.57 -14.59 12.06
C TYR A 3 -13.66 -13.63 10.90
N ASP A 4 -13.83 -12.33 11.16
CA ASP A 4 -13.77 -11.32 10.11
C ASP A 4 -12.34 -10.89 9.80
N ARG A 5 -11.41 -11.34 10.59
CA ARG A 5 -10.02 -10.95 10.46
C ARG A 5 -9.35 -11.70 9.32
N VAL A 6 -8.77 -10.95 8.39
CA VAL A 6 -7.99 -11.56 7.32
C VAL A 6 -6.69 -12.11 7.92
N MET A 7 -6.39 -13.36 7.59
CA MET A 7 -5.13 -14.00 7.96
C MET A 7 -4.12 -13.73 6.84
N TRP A 8 -3.44 -12.61 6.94
CA TRP A 8 -2.58 -12.10 5.87
C TRP A 8 -1.46 -13.06 5.51
N ARG A 9 -0.85 -13.67 6.51
CA ARG A 9 0.22 -14.63 6.28
C ARG A 9 -0.26 -15.82 5.44
N GLU A 10 -1.41 -16.36 5.77
CA GLU A 10 -1.97 -17.48 5.01
C GLU A 10 -2.31 -17.06 3.58
N LEU A 11 -2.89 -15.88 3.42
CA LEU A 11 -3.23 -15.35 2.10
C LEU A 11 -1.97 -15.19 1.23
N VAL A 12 -0.93 -14.56 1.76
CA VAL A 12 0.29 -14.33 1.01
C VAL A 12 1.01 -15.63 0.68
N GLU A 13 1.06 -16.57 1.63
CA GLU A 13 1.66 -17.89 1.37
C GLU A 13 0.94 -18.62 0.24
N ARG A 14 -0.39 -18.54 0.21
CA ARG A 14 -1.19 -19.18 -0.83
C ARG A 14 -0.98 -18.53 -2.21
N LEU A 15 -0.95 -17.20 -2.25
CA LEU A 15 -0.86 -16.46 -3.52
C LEU A 15 0.57 -16.37 -4.06
N TYR A 16 1.55 -16.29 -3.18
CA TYR A 16 2.95 -16.05 -3.54
C TYR A 16 3.86 -17.03 -2.81
N PRO A 17 3.72 -18.34 -3.07
CA PRO A 17 4.42 -19.37 -2.27
C PRO A 17 5.94 -19.34 -2.41
N GLU A 18 6.47 -18.70 -3.45
CA GLU A 18 7.92 -18.61 -3.68
C GLU A 18 8.57 -17.46 -2.93
N HIS A 19 7.77 -16.60 -2.31
CA HIS A 19 8.28 -15.44 -1.59
C HIS A 19 8.18 -15.68 -0.10
N GLY A 20 9.31 -15.65 0.57
CA GLY A 20 9.36 -15.82 2.01
C GLY A 20 8.76 -14.65 2.75
N PHE A 21 8.22 -14.92 3.94
CA PHE A 21 7.79 -13.87 4.83
C PHE A 21 8.98 -13.15 5.43
N ARG A 22 8.84 -11.83 5.55
CA ARG A 22 9.76 -11.03 6.35
C ARG A 22 9.22 -10.97 7.77
N PRO A 23 10.07 -10.70 8.76
CA PRO A 23 9.56 -10.38 10.08
C PRO A 23 8.57 -9.23 9.99
N GLY A 24 7.54 -9.25 10.82
CA GLY A 24 6.57 -8.16 10.87
C GLY A 24 7.22 -6.85 11.31
N ALA A 25 6.63 -5.73 10.90
CA ALA A 25 7.04 -4.42 11.37
C ALA A 25 6.77 -4.33 12.87
N THR A 26 7.66 -3.66 13.59
CA THR A 26 7.47 -3.48 15.04
C THR A 26 6.36 -2.48 15.30
N GLU A 27 5.75 -2.59 16.47
CA GLU A 27 4.74 -1.60 16.90
C GLU A 27 5.31 -0.19 16.90
N GLU A 28 6.57 -0.04 17.32
CA GLU A 28 7.24 1.25 17.34
C GLU A 28 7.40 1.82 15.94
N ALA A 29 7.77 0.99 14.96
CA ALA A 29 7.93 1.46 13.59
C ALA A 29 6.61 1.90 12.98
N ILE A 30 5.53 1.15 13.22
CA ILE A 30 4.19 1.49 12.74
C ILE A 30 3.69 2.78 13.41
N SER A 31 3.85 2.87 14.71
CA SER A 31 3.44 4.06 15.48
C SER A 31 4.20 5.31 15.05
N GLU A 32 5.50 5.16 14.78
CA GLU A 32 6.32 6.29 14.30
C GLU A 32 5.84 6.76 12.92
N ALA A 33 5.52 5.83 12.02
CA ALA A 33 5.00 6.17 10.71
C ALA A 33 3.68 6.92 10.83
N GLU A 34 2.76 6.42 11.65
CA GLU A 34 1.47 7.08 11.87
C GLU A 34 1.64 8.48 12.45
N ARG A 35 2.55 8.61 13.42
CA ARG A 35 2.82 9.91 14.05
C ARG A 35 3.34 10.92 13.03
N ARG A 36 4.29 10.52 12.21
CA ARG A 36 4.92 11.42 11.23
C ARG A 36 4.00 11.73 10.05
N LEU A 37 3.15 10.79 9.66
CA LEU A 37 2.15 11.01 8.60
C LEU A 37 0.96 11.81 9.13
N GLY A 38 0.74 11.83 10.44
CA GLY A 38 -0.34 12.57 11.06
C GLY A 38 -1.69 11.88 11.01
N ILE A 39 -1.74 10.59 10.65
CA ILE A 39 -2.96 9.82 10.53
C ILE A 39 -2.66 8.33 10.72
N PRO A 40 -3.58 7.56 11.34
CA PRO A 40 -3.41 6.12 11.42
C PRO A 40 -3.35 5.48 10.02
N LEU A 41 -2.57 4.40 9.89
CA LEU A 41 -2.57 3.63 8.66
C LEU A 41 -3.93 2.95 8.45
N PRO A 42 -4.32 2.69 7.19
CA PRO A 42 -5.50 1.87 6.93
C PRO A 42 -5.40 0.53 7.67
N ALA A 43 -6.53 0.07 8.23
CA ALA A 43 -6.52 -1.10 9.11
C ALA A 43 -5.94 -2.35 8.44
N ASP A 44 -6.27 -2.59 7.16
CA ASP A 44 -5.76 -3.74 6.43
C ASP A 44 -4.25 -3.63 6.19
N LEU A 45 -3.77 -2.43 5.85
CA LEU A 45 -2.34 -2.21 5.66
C LEU A 45 -1.57 -2.42 6.96
N ARG A 46 -2.08 -1.89 8.06
CA ARG A 46 -1.47 -2.12 9.37
C ARG A 46 -1.44 -3.61 9.70
N GLY A 47 -2.54 -4.32 9.43
CA GLY A 47 -2.63 -5.75 9.68
C GLY A 47 -1.60 -6.57 8.95
N ILE A 48 -1.42 -6.32 7.64
CA ILE A 48 -0.43 -7.07 6.87
C ILE A 48 1.00 -6.73 7.30
N LEU A 49 1.28 -5.47 7.61
CA LEU A 49 2.61 -5.06 8.05
C LEU A 49 2.99 -5.67 9.40
N GLU A 50 2.02 -5.88 10.28
CA GLU A 50 2.28 -6.56 11.56
C GLU A 50 2.72 -8.01 11.37
N GLU A 51 2.26 -8.67 10.31
CA GLU A 51 2.61 -10.06 10.01
C GLU A 51 3.84 -10.16 9.10
N SER A 52 4.05 -9.20 8.19
CA SER A 52 5.19 -9.16 7.29
C SER A 52 5.47 -7.72 6.89
N ASP A 53 6.66 -7.24 7.12
CA ASP A 53 7.05 -5.87 6.79
C ASP A 53 7.30 -5.73 5.29
N GLY A 54 6.22 -5.74 4.53
CA GLY A 54 6.20 -5.70 3.09
C GLY A 54 5.96 -7.04 2.44
N VAL A 55 5.52 -7.01 1.18
CA VAL A 55 5.30 -8.19 0.36
C VAL A 55 5.94 -7.96 -0.99
N VAL A 56 6.87 -8.84 -1.37
CA VAL A 56 7.55 -8.76 -2.65
C VAL A 56 6.95 -9.82 -3.58
N GLY A 57 6.46 -9.38 -4.73
CA GLY A 57 5.88 -10.25 -5.75
C GLY A 57 6.89 -10.73 -6.76
N PRO A 58 6.42 -11.30 -7.88
CA PRO A 58 7.29 -11.78 -8.95
C PRO A 58 8.21 -10.67 -9.46
N TYR A 59 9.42 -11.03 -9.83
CA TYR A 59 10.44 -10.12 -10.38
C TYR A 59 10.87 -9.02 -9.40
N GLY A 60 10.69 -9.26 -8.10
CA GLY A 60 11.08 -8.29 -7.08
C GLY A 60 10.15 -7.10 -6.94
N LEU A 61 8.95 -7.17 -7.52
CA LEU A 61 7.98 -6.09 -7.46
C LEU A 61 7.47 -5.88 -6.03
N GLY A 62 7.56 -4.67 -5.54
CA GLY A 62 7.06 -4.33 -4.21
C GLY A 62 5.55 -4.17 -4.19
N LEU A 63 4.84 -5.27 -4.01
CA LEU A 63 3.37 -5.26 -3.94
C LEU A 63 2.86 -4.49 -2.74
N VAL A 64 3.52 -4.66 -1.60
CA VAL A 64 3.31 -3.86 -0.40
C VAL A 64 4.70 -3.47 0.10
N TRP A 65 4.94 -2.17 0.25
CA TRP A 65 6.22 -1.68 0.71
C TRP A 65 6.42 -1.93 2.20
N PRO A 66 7.68 -2.06 2.67
CA PRO A 66 7.96 -2.00 4.10
C PRO A 66 7.49 -0.66 4.70
N VAL A 67 7.22 -0.66 5.99
CA VAL A 67 6.70 0.54 6.65
C VAL A 67 7.63 1.73 6.52
N SER A 68 8.96 1.50 6.54
CA SER A 68 9.93 2.59 6.36
C SER A 68 9.79 3.28 5.01
N ARG A 69 9.58 2.52 3.95
CA ARG A 69 9.40 3.10 2.62
C ARG A 69 8.05 3.80 2.50
N ILE A 70 7.00 3.22 3.08
CA ILE A 70 5.68 3.87 3.10
C ILE A 70 5.81 5.26 3.73
N LEU A 71 6.48 5.34 4.87
CA LEU A 71 6.67 6.63 5.54
C LEU A 71 7.47 7.60 4.68
N GLU A 72 8.66 7.20 4.26
CA GLU A 72 9.59 8.10 3.58
C GLU A 72 9.08 8.57 2.22
N ASP A 73 8.55 7.66 1.41
CA ASP A 73 8.07 8.02 0.07
C ASP A 73 6.84 8.90 0.14
N ASN A 74 5.89 8.64 1.05
CA ASN A 74 4.72 9.49 1.20
C ASN A 74 5.09 10.89 1.68
N LEU A 75 6.02 11.00 2.63
CA LEU A 75 6.50 12.29 3.07
C LEU A 75 7.17 13.05 1.93
N SER A 76 7.99 12.36 1.14
CA SER A 76 8.69 12.94 0.01
C SER A 76 7.71 13.47 -1.04
N PHE A 77 6.71 12.68 -1.41
CA PHE A 77 5.72 13.10 -2.40
C PHE A 77 4.93 14.32 -1.92
N ARG A 78 4.57 14.36 -0.65
CA ARG A 78 3.80 15.48 -0.10
C ARG A 78 4.59 16.76 0.03
N SER A 79 5.91 16.67 0.20
CA SER A 79 6.76 17.82 0.44
C SER A 79 7.55 18.29 -0.78
N ASN A 80 7.56 17.51 -1.88
CA ASN A 80 8.36 17.85 -3.06
C ASN A 80 7.73 19.04 -3.81
N PRO A 81 8.45 20.19 -3.92
CA PRO A 81 7.90 21.36 -4.61
C PRO A 81 7.59 21.12 -6.08
N ASP A 82 8.38 20.28 -6.76
CA ASP A 82 8.15 19.97 -8.17
C ASP A 82 6.82 19.23 -8.35
N PHE A 83 6.48 18.34 -7.42
CA PHE A 83 5.22 17.61 -7.47
C PHE A 83 4.02 18.51 -7.20
N ARG A 84 4.18 19.53 -6.36
CA ARG A 84 3.10 20.49 -6.08
C ARG A 84 2.69 21.28 -7.32
N GLU A 85 3.63 21.54 -8.21
CA GLU A 85 3.36 22.27 -9.45
C GLU A 85 2.76 21.38 -10.53
N LEU A 86 3.10 20.08 -10.53
CA LEU A 86 2.71 19.16 -11.59
C LEU A 86 1.44 18.37 -11.29
N TYR A 87 1.16 18.12 -10.03
CA TYR A 87 0.09 17.20 -9.63
C TYR A 87 -0.84 17.83 -8.60
N MET A 88 -2.06 17.29 -8.54
CA MET A 88 -2.96 17.58 -7.44
C MET A 88 -2.35 17.13 -6.12
N PRO A 89 -2.75 17.73 -4.98
CA PRO A 89 -2.18 17.33 -3.69
C PRO A 89 -2.25 15.81 -3.46
N PHE A 90 -1.19 15.26 -2.90
CA PHE A 90 -1.13 13.84 -2.55
C PHE A 90 -1.67 13.53 -1.14
N ASP A 91 -2.04 14.56 -0.38
CA ASP A 91 -2.52 14.38 0.99
C ASP A 91 -3.68 13.39 1.12
N PRO A 92 -4.63 13.32 0.14
CA PRO A 92 -5.70 12.32 0.21
C PRO A 92 -5.27 10.91 -0.14
N LEU A 93 -4.03 10.70 -0.56
CA LEU A 93 -3.52 9.37 -0.95
C LEU A 93 -2.45 8.89 0.01
N LEU A 94 -2.43 7.58 0.23
CA LEU A 94 -1.32 6.91 0.90
C LEU A 94 -0.80 5.83 -0.04
N PHE A 95 0.37 6.07 -0.60
CA PHE A 95 1.03 5.11 -1.49
C PHE A 95 1.60 3.95 -0.70
N PHE A 96 1.46 2.73 -1.22
CA PHE A 96 1.92 1.54 -0.51
C PHE A 96 2.51 0.44 -1.41
N GLY A 97 2.42 0.57 -2.72
CA GLY A 97 2.88 -0.48 -3.63
C GLY A 97 3.27 0.04 -4.99
N ASP A 98 4.10 -0.74 -5.70
CA ASP A 98 4.57 -0.42 -7.03
C ASP A 98 3.78 -1.16 -8.10
N ALA A 99 3.50 -0.49 -9.22
CA ALA A 99 2.94 -1.15 -10.40
C ALA A 99 4.02 -1.69 -11.33
N GLY A 100 5.25 -1.22 -11.20
CA GLY A 100 6.37 -1.71 -12.00
C GLY A 100 6.75 -0.84 -13.20
N ASN A 101 5.92 0.15 -13.52
CA ASN A 101 6.13 1.05 -14.66
C ASN A 101 6.23 2.53 -14.24
N GLY A 102 6.45 2.78 -12.96
CA GLY A 102 6.46 4.14 -12.39
C GLY A 102 5.14 4.53 -11.75
N ASP A 103 4.07 3.83 -12.09
CA ASP A 103 2.79 4.03 -11.42
C ASP A 103 2.81 3.35 -10.05
N GLN A 104 1.92 3.80 -9.15
CA GLN A 104 1.89 3.29 -7.79
C GLN A 104 0.47 3.10 -7.32
N PHE A 105 0.31 2.20 -6.35
CA PHE A 105 -0.98 1.91 -5.75
C PHE A 105 -1.14 2.66 -4.44
N ALA A 106 -2.37 3.08 -4.16
CA ALA A 106 -2.65 3.89 -2.99
C ALA A 106 -4.01 3.62 -2.39
N PHE A 107 -4.11 3.86 -1.08
CA PHE A 107 -5.41 4.05 -0.41
C PHE A 107 -5.83 5.51 -0.55
N ARG A 108 -7.15 5.74 -0.48
CA ARG A 108 -7.70 7.09 -0.54
C ARG A 108 -8.34 7.46 0.80
N LEU A 109 -8.04 8.66 1.26
CA LEU A 109 -8.66 9.21 2.45
C LEU A 109 -9.99 9.89 2.06
N VAL A 110 -11.06 9.45 2.69
CA VAL A 110 -12.39 10.06 2.50
C VAL A 110 -12.78 10.67 3.83
N SER A 111 -12.92 12.00 3.87
CA SER A 111 -13.12 12.74 5.10
C SER A 111 -11.94 12.50 6.06
N VAL A 112 -12.13 11.87 7.22
CA VAL A 112 -11.06 11.58 8.17
C VAL A 112 -10.73 10.10 8.26
N LEU A 113 -11.29 9.28 7.37
CA LEU A 113 -11.11 7.83 7.39
C LEU A 113 -10.59 7.34 6.04
N TRP A 114 -9.73 6.32 6.09
CA TRP A 114 -9.29 5.65 4.87
C TRP A 114 -10.43 4.84 4.27
N ASP A 115 -10.62 4.99 2.96
CA ASP A 115 -11.44 4.10 2.16
C ASP A 115 -10.71 2.75 2.05
N LYS A 116 -11.47 1.66 1.97
CA LYS A 116 -10.88 0.33 1.74
C LYS A 116 -10.43 0.12 0.31
N ASP A 117 -10.96 0.91 -0.63
CA ASP A 117 -10.66 0.79 -2.04
C ASP A 117 -9.20 1.11 -2.34
N ILE A 118 -8.68 0.40 -3.34
CA ILE A 118 -7.31 0.59 -3.83
C ILE A 118 -7.37 1.32 -5.17
N PHE A 119 -6.50 2.31 -5.33
CA PHE A 119 -6.40 3.12 -6.54
C PHE A 119 -5.01 2.99 -7.15
N THR A 120 -4.92 3.12 -8.48
CA THR A 120 -3.65 3.27 -9.19
C THR A 120 -3.44 4.74 -9.50
N TRP A 121 -2.27 5.25 -9.19
CA TRP A 121 -1.85 6.58 -9.60
C TRP A 121 -0.96 6.47 -10.84
N ASP A 122 -1.37 7.14 -11.93
CA ASP A 122 -0.61 7.21 -13.17
C ASP A 122 0.32 8.41 -13.09
N HIS A 123 1.63 8.15 -13.08
CA HIS A 123 2.62 9.20 -12.92
C HIS A 123 2.74 10.12 -14.14
N GLU A 124 2.23 9.70 -15.30
CA GLU A 124 2.33 10.49 -16.52
C GLU A 124 1.25 11.58 -16.60
N ASN A 125 0.07 11.33 -16.04
CA ASN A 125 -1.06 12.25 -16.18
C ASN A 125 -1.79 12.53 -14.87
N ASP A 126 -1.29 12.03 -13.75
CA ASP A 126 -1.91 12.19 -12.42
C ASP A 126 -3.31 11.59 -12.29
N SER A 127 -3.70 10.70 -13.21
CA SER A 127 -4.99 10.05 -13.06
C SER A 127 -4.97 9.07 -11.89
N ARG A 128 -6.10 8.97 -11.20
CA ARG A 128 -6.26 8.17 -9.98
C ARG A 128 -7.46 7.26 -10.18
N SER A 129 -7.18 6.02 -10.61
CA SER A 129 -8.20 5.08 -11.08
C SER A 129 -8.41 3.94 -10.09
N TRP A 130 -9.67 3.58 -9.87
CA TRP A 130 -10.02 2.46 -9.01
C TRP A 130 -9.47 1.15 -9.56
N VAL A 131 -8.95 0.29 -8.68
CA VAL A 131 -8.34 -0.99 -9.05
C VAL A 131 -9.00 -2.16 -8.34
N ALA A 132 -9.21 -2.05 -7.05
CA ALA A 132 -9.72 -3.17 -6.25
C ALA A 132 -10.50 -2.67 -5.04
N PRO A 133 -11.45 -3.46 -4.55
CA PRO A 133 -12.30 -3.03 -3.43
C PRO A 133 -11.65 -3.19 -2.06
N SER A 134 -10.51 -3.86 -1.98
CA SER A 134 -9.79 -4.04 -0.72
C SER A 134 -8.36 -4.52 -0.97
N LEU A 135 -7.53 -4.48 0.07
CA LEU A 135 -6.16 -4.96 -0.01
C LEU A 135 -6.08 -6.46 -0.31
N SER A 136 -6.98 -7.26 0.27
CA SER A 136 -7.00 -8.69 -0.02
C SER A 136 -7.34 -8.97 -1.49
N HIS A 137 -8.32 -8.27 -2.04
CA HIS A 137 -8.64 -8.38 -3.47
C HIS A 137 -7.48 -7.91 -4.34
N TYR A 138 -6.81 -6.83 -3.96
CA TYR A 138 -5.64 -6.33 -4.67
C TYR A 138 -4.56 -7.42 -4.80
N LEU A 139 -4.25 -8.10 -3.71
CA LEU A 139 -3.25 -9.18 -3.72
C LEU A 139 -3.71 -10.36 -4.56
N GLU A 140 -4.97 -10.77 -4.43
CA GLU A 140 -5.54 -11.87 -5.22
C GLU A 140 -5.57 -11.55 -6.71
N TRP A 141 -5.96 -10.33 -7.07
CA TRP A 141 -6.11 -9.93 -8.47
C TRP A 141 -4.76 -9.72 -9.16
N TRP A 142 -3.72 -9.37 -8.43
CA TRP A 142 -2.36 -9.41 -8.95
C TRP A 142 -1.96 -10.85 -9.27
N ALA A 143 -2.23 -11.78 -8.35
CA ALA A 143 -1.83 -13.18 -8.50
C ALA A 143 -2.58 -13.87 -9.65
N ASP A 144 -3.85 -13.54 -9.88
CA ASP A 144 -4.67 -14.20 -10.90
C ASP A 144 -4.67 -13.46 -12.26
N GLY A 145 -3.95 -12.36 -12.37
CA GLY A 145 -3.80 -11.64 -13.63
C GLY A 145 -4.88 -10.61 -13.93
N ARG A 146 -5.80 -10.35 -13.02
CA ARG A 146 -6.80 -9.29 -13.23
C ARG A 146 -6.20 -7.90 -13.18
N ILE A 147 -5.16 -7.72 -12.36
CA ILE A 147 -4.38 -6.49 -12.36
C ILE A 147 -3.19 -6.74 -13.28
N THR A 148 -3.13 -6.00 -14.38
CA THR A 148 -2.05 -6.06 -15.36
C THR A 148 -1.63 -4.64 -15.71
N LEU A 149 -0.42 -4.51 -16.25
CA LEU A 149 0.13 -3.24 -16.68
C LEU A 149 -0.05 -3.02 -18.17
#